data_326f27b9864d9c7e9fb58a177836b1d7
#
_entry.id   326f27b9864d9c7e9fb58a177836b1d7
#
_cell.length_a   1.000
_cell.length_b   1.000
_cell.length_c   1.000
_cell.angle_alpha   90.00
_cell.angle_beta   90.00
_cell.angle_gamma   90.00
#
_symmetry.space_group_name_H-M   'P 1'
#
loop_
_entity.id
_entity.type
_entity.pdbx_description
1 polymer ?
#
loop_
_entity_poly.entity_id
_entity_poly.type
_entity_poly.pdbx_seq_one_letter_code
_entity_poly.pdbx_strand_id
1 'polypeptide(L)'
;IDWKNTGDNSYDGEKLKLLVHDEAAKWIGQNSIKKNWGVTQTCLLLGRKIVGKCMMGSTANKLQDGGSEYKDIFYDSNSGDKDLNGRTRSGLYQLFIPAQDNLEGFIDEYGYSVVETPDKPVMGVDEMIIDVGAKNYIQNRRDALKNDTVALSEFKRQFPFTIEEAFRNDTQSCIFDVEKIYQQMDYNEVNKVATTRGEFIWKGGVRDAEVIWVPHRKGKWEISWVPEPEDQNVVGSRFNKKFPGRSGNLVAGCDPYDHDTTTDGRRSDAAAHVFHKFSMSSDASMQFVCEYINRPPKAEIFYEDMIKMCVFYGCQILVENNKVGILKHFENRGYYEYLMDRPEMTHTEWSKGKQKTKGIPGSGAAVINAQAEAIAT
;
A
#
# COMPACT_ATOMS: atom_id res chain seq x y z
N ILE A 1 -32.87 -4.53 28.33
CA ILE A 1 -32.43 -4.48 26.91
C ILE A 1 -33.29 -3.42 26.26
N ASP A 2 -32.62 -2.48 25.62
CA ASP A 2 -33.23 -1.40 24.85
C ASP A 2 -32.52 -1.31 23.49
N TRP A 3 -33.19 -0.77 22.48
CA TRP A 3 -32.62 -0.55 21.16
C TRP A 3 -33.00 0.83 20.65
N LYS A 4 -32.12 1.43 19.85
CA LYS A 4 -32.35 2.72 19.18
C LYS A 4 -31.95 2.62 17.71
N ASN A 5 -32.62 3.43 16.90
CA ASN A 5 -32.23 3.58 15.51
C ASN A 5 -30.81 4.16 15.42
N THR A 6 -30.08 3.77 14.39
CA THR A 6 -28.75 4.27 14.07
C THR A 6 -28.76 5.79 13.93
N GLY A 7 -27.89 6.47 14.63
CA GLY A 7 -27.71 7.92 14.57
C GLY A 7 -26.43 8.33 15.30
N ASP A 8 -25.87 9.48 14.90
CA ASP A 8 -24.60 9.95 15.46
C ASP A 8 -24.61 10.11 16.98
N ASN A 9 -25.78 10.47 17.55
CA ASN A 9 -25.96 10.75 18.98
C ASN A 9 -26.86 9.72 19.68
N SER A 10 -27.06 8.53 19.10
CA SER A 10 -27.84 7.48 19.77
C SER A 10 -27.16 7.09 21.09
N TYR A 11 -27.95 7.02 22.19
CA TYR A 11 -27.49 6.76 23.56
C TYR A 11 -26.61 7.86 24.18
N ASP A 12 -26.49 9.04 23.61
CA ASP A 12 -25.76 10.12 24.25
C ASP A 12 -26.30 10.44 25.64
N GLY A 13 -25.39 10.64 26.59
CA GLY A 13 -25.70 10.92 28.00
C GLY A 13 -26.15 9.71 28.86
N GLU A 14 -26.37 8.53 28.29
CA GLU A 14 -26.75 7.35 29.01
C GLU A 14 -25.54 6.61 29.65
N LYS A 15 -25.79 5.69 30.60
CA LYS A 15 -24.75 4.82 31.17
C LYS A 15 -25.11 3.37 30.88
N LEU A 16 -24.25 2.75 30.08
CA LEU A 16 -24.49 1.42 29.52
C LEU A 16 -23.52 0.39 30.11
N LYS A 17 -24.02 -0.83 30.34
CA LYS A 17 -23.20 -1.99 30.71
C LYS A 17 -22.68 -2.74 29.48
N LEU A 18 -23.51 -2.79 28.45
CA LEU A 18 -23.17 -3.37 27.16
C LEU A 18 -23.78 -2.50 26.06
N LEU A 19 -22.96 -2.17 25.06
CA LEU A 19 -23.37 -1.51 23.85
C LEU A 19 -23.02 -2.44 22.69
N VAL A 20 -23.99 -2.68 21.81
CA VAL A 20 -23.80 -3.48 20.60
C VAL A 20 -24.08 -2.58 19.39
N HIS A 21 -23.09 -2.42 18.52
CA HIS A 21 -23.29 -1.84 17.21
C HIS A 21 -23.36 -2.98 16.19
N ASP A 22 -24.52 -3.13 15.59
CA ASP A 22 -24.76 -4.14 14.57
C ASP A 22 -24.55 -3.55 13.19
N GLU A 23 -23.95 -4.33 12.29
CA GLU A 23 -23.62 -3.95 10.91
C GLU A 23 -22.94 -2.59 10.78
N ALA A 24 -21.97 -2.32 11.65
CA ALA A 24 -21.35 -1.01 11.81
C ALA A 24 -20.65 -0.49 10.55
N ALA A 25 -20.13 -1.38 9.69
CA ALA A 25 -19.54 -1.00 8.41
C ALA A 25 -20.58 -0.55 7.36
N LYS A 26 -21.86 -0.79 7.61
CA LYS A 26 -22.97 -0.44 6.69
C LYS A 26 -23.66 0.87 7.06
N TRP A 27 -23.15 1.60 8.03
CA TRP A 27 -23.69 2.91 8.41
C TRP A 27 -23.24 3.96 7.40
N ILE A 28 -24.20 4.56 6.70
CA ILE A 28 -23.98 5.46 5.56
C ILE A 28 -24.75 6.78 5.71
N GLY A 29 -24.37 7.75 4.91
CA GLY A 29 -25.06 9.05 4.81
C GLY A 29 -24.82 9.94 6.02
N GLN A 30 -25.88 10.28 6.74
CA GLN A 30 -25.80 11.12 7.95
C GLN A 30 -25.37 10.36 9.20
N ASN A 31 -25.24 9.03 9.13
CA ASN A 31 -24.94 8.17 10.25
C ASN A 31 -23.46 7.70 10.17
N SER A 32 -22.59 8.42 10.85
CA SER A 32 -21.16 8.09 10.94
C SER A 32 -20.86 7.20 12.12
N ILE A 33 -20.35 5.98 11.88
CA ILE A 33 -19.93 5.09 12.98
C ILE A 33 -18.80 5.71 13.80
N LYS A 34 -17.90 6.46 13.15
CA LYS A 34 -16.78 7.13 13.83
C LYS A 34 -17.26 8.25 14.76
N LYS A 35 -18.24 9.04 14.33
CA LYS A 35 -18.86 10.07 15.18
C LYS A 35 -19.65 9.43 16.32
N ASN A 36 -20.51 8.45 16.03
CA ASN A 36 -21.28 7.74 17.06
C ASN A 36 -20.36 7.10 18.10
N TRP A 37 -19.29 6.43 17.67
CA TRP A 37 -18.31 5.86 18.61
C TRP A 37 -17.64 6.93 19.47
N GLY A 38 -17.30 8.07 18.89
CA GLY A 38 -16.77 9.22 19.65
C GLY A 38 -17.68 9.67 20.79
N VAL A 39 -18.98 9.62 20.59
CA VAL A 39 -20.00 9.95 21.60
C VAL A 39 -20.24 8.79 22.58
N THR A 40 -20.55 7.60 22.04
CA THR A 40 -21.06 6.47 22.81
C THR A 40 -20.02 5.79 23.68
N GLN A 41 -18.73 5.87 23.35
CA GLN A 41 -17.67 5.37 24.23
C GLN A 41 -17.73 5.98 25.65
N THR A 42 -18.21 7.24 25.76
CA THR A 42 -18.37 7.91 27.07
C THR A 42 -19.48 7.30 27.91
N CYS A 43 -20.46 6.68 27.27
CA CYS A 43 -21.55 5.97 27.93
C CYS A 43 -21.10 4.72 28.71
N LEU A 44 -19.93 4.19 28.34
CA LEU A 44 -19.32 3.01 28.97
C LEU A 44 -18.41 3.37 30.14
N LEU A 45 -18.28 4.67 30.46
CA LEU A 45 -17.38 5.19 31.49
C LEU A 45 -18.18 5.79 32.67
N LEU A 46 -17.65 5.60 33.86
CA LEU A 46 -18.04 6.35 35.06
C LEU A 46 -16.80 7.09 35.58
N GLY A 47 -16.67 8.37 35.19
CA GLY A 47 -15.44 9.10 35.38
C GLY A 47 -14.27 8.42 34.62
N ARG A 48 -13.24 8.01 35.36
CA ARG A 48 -12.07 7.30 34.79
C ARG A 48 -12.22 5.78 34.71
N LYS A 49 -13.31 5.23 35.29
CA LYS A 49 -13.54 3.78 35.38
C LYS A 49 -14.39 3.30 34.20
N ILE A 50 -13.91 2.27 33.52
CA ILE A 50 -14.71 1.54 32.53
C ILE A 50 -15.71 0.68 33.25
N VAL A 51 -17.01 0.88 33.00
CA VAL A 51 -18.12 0.16 33.63
C VAL A 51 -18.96 -0.66 32.65
N GLY A 52 -18.81 -0.38 31.36
CA GLY A 52 -19.47 -1.09 30.26
C GLY A 52 -18.51 -1.64 29.23
N LYS A 53 -19.04 -2.48 28.36
CA LYS A 53 -18.31 -3.07 27.21
C LYS A 53 -19.02 -2.73 25.92
N CYS A 54 -18.27 -2.70 24.81
CA CYS A 54 -18.83 -2.56 23.48
C CYS A 54 -18.47 -3.79 22.64
N MET A 55 -19.43 -4.24 21.86
CA MET A 55 -19.25 -5.16 20.76
C MET A 55 -19.68 -4.44 19.47
N MET A 56 -18.76 -4.34 18.50
CA MET A 56 -19.00 -3.71 17.23
C MET A 56 -18.76 -4.76 16.14
N GLY A 57 -19.85 -5.30 15.58
CA GLY A 57 -19.80 -6.35 14.59
C GLY A 57 -20.26 -5.86 13.22
N SER A 58 -19.66 -6.39 12.17
CA SER A 58 -20.11 -6.17 10.78
C SER A 58 -19.44 -7.14 9.83
N THR A 59 -20.09 -7.43 8.72
CA THR A 59 -19.42 -7.79 7.47
C THR A 59 -18.82 -6.53 6.84
N ALA A 60 -17.72 -6.67 6.10
CA ALA A 60 -17.10 -5.52 5.44
C ALA A 60 -18.02 -4.94 4.37
N ASN A 61 -17.98 -3.62 4.20
CA ASN A 61 -18.73 -2.89 3.18
C ASN A 61 -17.79 -2.14 2.24
N LYS A 62 -18.34 -1.67 1.11
CA LYS A 62 -17.59 -0.80 0.19
C LYS A 62 -17.03 0.39 0.95
N LEU A 63 -15.75 0.73 0.69
CA LEU A 63 -15.10 1.81 1.43
C LEU A 63 -15.81 3.17 1.24
N GLN A 64 -16.44 3.37 0.09
CA GLN A 64 -17.20 4.58 -0.23
C GLN A 64 -18.57 4.64 0.49
N ASP A 65 -19.09 3.49 0.92
CA ASP A 65 -20.41 3.34 1.51
C ASP A 65 -20.32 3.06 3.03
N GLY A 66 -19.47 3.80 3.74
CA GLY A 66 -19.28 3.69 5.20
C GLY A 66 -18.17 2.73 5.63
N GLY A 67 -17.70 1.84 4.73
CA GLY A 67 -16.66 0.87 5.04
C GLY A 67 -15.31 1.49 5.43
N SER A 68 -14.97 2.70 4.93
CA SER A 68 -13.73 3.39 5.27
C SER A 68 -13.65 3.77 6.75
N GLU A 69 -14.73 4.29 7.33
CA GLU A 69 -14.74 4.67 8.76
C GLU A 69 -14.63 3.44 9.67
N TYR A 70 -15.32 2.36 9.30
CA TYR A 70 -15.22 1.10 10.04
C TYR A 70 -13.82 0.49 9.93
N LYS A 71 -13.21 0.53 8.74
CA LYS A 71 -11.82 0.11 8.52
C LYS A 71 -10.85 0.87 9.42
N ASP A 72 -10.99 2.21 9.51
CA ASP A 72 -10.17 3.04 10.40
C ASP A 72 -10.28 2.57 11.85
N ILE A 73 -11.52 2.39 12.36
CA ILE A 73 -11.76 1.92 13.72
C ILE A 73 -11.16 0.51 13.91
N PHE A 74 -11.30 -0.38 12.92
CA PHE A 74 -10.76 -1.73 13.01
C PHE A 74 -9.23 -1.72 13.15
N TYR A 75 -8.51 -0.93 12.34
CA TYR A 75 -7.05 -0.83 12.43
C TYR A 75 -6.58 -0.09 13.68
N ASP A 76 -7.31 0.94 14.13
CA ASP A 76 -7.08 1.62 15.41
C ASP A 76 -7.33 0.72 16.63
N SER A 77 -7.91 -0.46 16.41
CA SER A 77 -8.19 -1.48 17.43
C SER A 77 -7.11 -2.57 17.54
N ASN A 78 -5.97 -2.41 16.83
CA ASN A 78 -4.89 -3.40 16.84
C ASN A 78 -4.30 -3.56 18.25
N SER A 79 -4.38 -4.78 18.79
CA SER A 79 -3.85 -5.11 20.11
C SER A 79 -2.33 -5.04 20.22
N GLY A 80 -1.62 -5.00 19.10
CA GLY A 80 -0.17 -4.79 19.04
C GLY A 80 0.26 -3.32 19.19
N ASP A 81 -0.66 -2.37 18.98
CA ASP A 81 -0.41 -0.91 19.03
C ASP A 81 -1.18 -0.27 20.20
N LYS A 82 -0.64 -0.45 21.40
CA LYS A 82 -1.23 0.07 22.65
C LYS A 82 -0.44 1.28 23.16
N ASP A 83 -1.18 2.23 23.75
CA ASP A 83 -0.62 3.34 24.51
C ASP A 83 0.03 2.88 25.83
N LEU A 84 0.64 3.82 26.54
CA LEU A 84 1.27 3.57 27.85
C LEU A 84 0.28 3.06 28.93
N ASN A 85 -1.02 3.21 28.71
CA ASN A 85 -2.08 2.72 29.61
C ASN A 85 -2.62 1.35 29.17
N GLY A 86 -2.02 0.73 28.12
CA GLY A 86 -2.42 -0.56 27.60
C GLY A 86 -3.69 -0.53 26.74
N ARG A 87 -4.09 0.65 26.21
CA ARG A 87 -5.27 0.83 25.38
C ARG A 87 -4.89 1.02 23.92
N THR A 88 -5.69 0.45 23.04
CA THR A 88 -5.65 0.75 21.59
C THR A 88 -6.17 2.17 21.33
N ARG A 89 -5.92 2.72 20.15
CA ARG A 89 -6.38 4.08 19.79
C ARG A 89 -7.90 4.21 19.80
N SER A 90 -8.62 3.17 19.36
CA SER A 90 -10.09 3.15 19.39
C SER A 90 -10.65 2.84 20.77
N GLY A 91 -9.87 2.23 21.67
CA GLY A 91 -10.34 1.63 22.94
C GLY A 91 -11.02 0.28 22.76
N LEU A 92 -11.12 -0.24 21.53
CA LEU A 92 -11.65 -1.57 21.19
C LEU A 92 -10.49 -2.52 20.88
N TYR A 93 -10.79 -3.80 20.72
CA TYR A 93 -9.83 -4.82 20.29
C TYR A 93 -10.34 -5.48 19.01
N GLN A 94 -9.53 -5.51 17.98
CA GLN A 94 -9.90 -6.15 16.72
C GLN A 94 -9.99 -7.66 16.87
N LEU A 95 -11.02 -8.22 16.25
CA LEU A 95 -11.21 -9.63 16.04
C LEU A 95 -11.65 -9.83 14.59
N PHE A 96 -10.91 -10.63 13.84
CA PHE A 96 -11.27 -11.04 12.50
C PHE A 96 -11.59 -12.53 12.51
N ILE A 97 -12.73 -12.90 11.93
CA ILE A 97 -13.15 -14.28 11.76
C ILE A 97 -13.18 -14.53 10.24
N PRO A 98 -12.26 -15.34 9.71
CA PRO A 98 -12.25 -15.69 8.28
C PRO A 98 -13.55 -16.43 7.91
N ALA A 99 -14.02 -16.23 6.69
CA ALA A 99 -15.29 -16.78 6.25
C ALA A 99 -15.37 -18.31 6.31
N GLN A 100 -14.23 -18.98 6.15
CA GLN A 100 -14.16 -20.44 6.21
C GLN A 100 -14.31 -21.01 7.64
N ASP A 101 -14.10 -20.20 8.69
CA ASP A 101 -14.05 -20.69 10.07
C ASP A 101 -15.43 -20.86 10.73
N ASN A 102 -16.48 -20.23 10.21
CA ASN A 102 -17.83 -20.35 10.75
C ASN A 102 -18.90 -20.25 9.66
N LEU A 103 -18.62 -20.82 8.50
CA LEU A 103 -19.59 -20.81 7.41
C LEU A 103 -20.78 -21.70 7.76
N GLU A 104 -21.99 -21.15 7.66
CA GLU A 104 -23.23 -21.89 7.86
C GLU A 104 -23.31 -23.08 6.88
N GLY A 105 -23.74 -24.23 7.37
CA GLY A 105 -23.76 -25.51 6.62
C GLY A 105 -22.41 -26.23 6.56
N PHE A 106 -21.38 -25.70 7.22
CA PHE A 106 -20.05 -26.32 7.31
C PHE A 106 -19.58 -26.50 8.77
N ILE A 107 -20.51 -26.67 9.67
CA ILE A 107 -20.24 -26.93 11.09
C ILE A 107 -20.67 -28.38 11.36
N ASP A 108 -19.78 -29.21 11.92
CA ASP A 108 -20.06 -30.60 12.23
C ASP A 108 -20.99 -30.74 13.45
N GLU A 109 -21.45 -31.94 13.70
CA GLU A 109 -22.36 -32.28 14.82
C GLU A 109 -21.76 -31.93 16.19
N TYR A 110 -20.45 -31.74 16.31
CA TYR A 110 -19.74 -31.35 17.52
C TYR A 110 -19.53 -29.85 17.67
N GLY A 111 -19.93 -29.08 16.64
CA GLY A 111 -19.80 -27.62 16.61
C GLY A 111 -18.46 -27.11 16.06
N TYR A 112 -17.66 -27.94 15.42
CA TYR A 112 -16.41 -27.55 14.79
C TYR A 112 -16.61 -27.20 13.32
N SER A 113 -15.90 -26.16 12.85
CA SER A 113 -15.90 -25.78 11.44
C SER A 113 -15.15 -26.81 10.58
N VAL A 114 -15.79 -27.31 9.54
CA VAL A 114 -15.19 -28.19 8.51
C VAL A 114 -14.56 -27.30 7.45
N VAL A 115 -13.33 -26.83 7.71
CA VAL A 115 -12.62 -25.87 6.84
C VAL A 115 -12.07 -26.53 5.57
N GLU A 116 -11.28 -27.57 5.73
CA GLU A 116 -10.75 -28.36 4.62
C GLU A 116 -11.67 -29.53 4.29
N THR A 117 -11.66 -30.01 3.05
CA THR A 117 -12.47 -31.15 2.63
C THR A 117 -12.09 -32.39 3.44
N PRO A 118 -13.04 -33.01 4.16
CA PRO A 118 -12.73 -34.17 4.99
C PRO A 118 -12.49 -35.43 4.14
N ASP A 119 -11.66 -36.34 4.61
CA ASP A 119 -11.37 -37.63 3.95
C ASP A 119 -12.63 -38.51 3.83
N LYS A 120 -13.56 -38.37 4.76
CA LYS A 120 -14.87 -39.02 4.76
C LYS A 120 -15.93 -38.00 5.08
N PRO A 121 -17.10 -38.06 4.42
CA PRO A 121 -18.19 -37.17 4.75
C PRO A 121 -18.54 -37.19 6.23
N VAL A 122 -18.77 -36.02 6.81
CA VAL A 122 -19.15 -35.86 8.22
C VAL A 122 -20.57 -35.34 8.35
N MET A 123 -21.20 -35.60 9.49
CA MET A 123 -22.53 -35.09 9.78
C MET A 123 -22.43 -33.64 10.26
N GLY A 124 -23.22 -32.75 9.67
CA GLY A 124 -23.36 -31.37 10.12
C GLY A 124 -24.34 -31.22 11.28
N VAL A 125 -24.21 -30.08 11.97
CA VAL A 125 -25.13 -29.69 13.07
C VAL A 125 -26.59 -29.55 12.59
N ASP A 126 -26.78 -29.33 11.33
CA ASP A 126 -28.06 -29.21 10.62
C ASP A 126 -28.58 -30.56 10.07
N GLU A 127 -27.95 -31.68 10.49
CA GLU A 127 -28.23 -33.04 10.02
C GLU A 127 -27.92 -33.27 8.51
N MET A 128 -27.25 -32.32 7.85
CA MET A 128 -26.81 -32.47 6.47
C MET A 128 -25.41 -33.09 6.40
N ILE A 129 -25.13 -33.79 5.32
CA ILE A 129 -23.78 -34.39 5.10
C ILE A 129 -22.86 -33.34 4.49
N ILE A 130 -21.70 -33.16 5.10
CA ILE A 130 -20.62 -32.28 4.65
C ILE A 130 -19.55 -33.17 4.01
N ASP A 131 -19.43 -33.09 2.69
CA ASP A 131 -18.45 -33.82 1.87
C ASP A 131 -17.39 -32.91 1.25
N VAL A 132 -17.55 -31.60 1.35
CA VAL A 132 -16.62 -30.55 0.90
C VAL A 132 -16.36 -29.58 2.05
N GLY A 133 -15.12 -29.12 2.21
CA GLY A 133 -14.77 -28.12 3.20
C GLY A 133 -15.19 -26.68 2.83
N ALA A 134 -15.46 -25.84 3.81
CA ALA A 134 -15.89 -24.46 3.64
C ALA A 134 -14.96 -23.64 2.73
N LYS A 135 -13.65 -23.80 2.90
CA LYS A 135 -12.62 -23.13 2.10
C LYS A 135 -12.69 -23.53 0.62
N ASN A 136 -12.82 -24.85 0.35
CA ASN A 136 -12.96 -25.37 -1.00
C ASN A 136 -14.27 -24.91 -1.64
N TYR A 137 -15.36 -24.89 -0.89
CA TYR A 137 -16.65 -24.36 -1.37
C TYR A 137 -16.55 -22.89 -1.77
N ILE A 138 -15.98 -22.03 -0.89
CA ILE A 138 -15.78 -20.62 -1.18
C ILE A 138 -14.87 -20.45 -2.40
N GLN A 139 -13.77 -21.23 -2.50
CA GLN A 139 -12.85 -21.16 -3.63
C GLN A 139 -13.55 -21.54 -4.95
N ASN A 140 -14.34 -22.61 -4.97
CA ASN A 140 -15.12 -23.00 -6.15
C ASN A 140 -16.08 -21.88 -6.60
N ARG A 141 -16.69 -21.17 -5.65
CA ARG A 141 -17.56 -20.01 -5.97
C ARG A 141 -16.74 -18.85 -6.54
N ARG A 142 -15.52 -18.59 -6.03
CA ARG A 142 -14.60 -17.59 -6.58
C ARG A 142 -14.19 -17.93 -8.00
N ASP A 143 -13.87 -19.20 -8.27
CA ASP A 143 -13.47 -19.69 -9.59
C ASP A 143 -14.60 -19.57 -10.61
N ALA A 144 -15.84 -19.78 -10.20
CA ALA A 144 -17.00 -19.57 -11.04
C ALA A 144 -17.21 -18.08 -11.42
N LEU A 145 -16.75 -17.15 -10.56
CA LEU A 145 -16.87 -15.70 -10.76
C LEU A 145 -15.64 -15.07 -11.43
N LYS A 146 -14.60 -15.83 -11.77
CA LYS A 146 -13.33 -15.31 -12.27
C LYS A 146 -13.41 -14.38 -13.49
N ASN A 147 -14.45 -14.55 -14.31
CA ASN A 147 -14.67 -13.73 -15.50
C ASN A 147 -15.48 -12.45 -15.23
N ASP A 148 -16.01 -12.30 -14.02
CA ASP A 148 -16.73 -11.11 -13.56
C ASP A 148 -15.97 -10.52 -12.36
N THR A 149 -15.05 -9.61 -12.65
CA THR A 149 -14.16 -9.02 -11.64
C THR A 149 -14.91 -8.24 -10.56
N VAL A 150 -16.07 -7.65 -10.91
CA VAL A 150 -16.89 -6.90 -9.96
C VAL A 150 -17.58 -7.85 -9.00
N ALA A 151 -18.23 -8.88 -9.52
CA ALA A 151 -18.90 -9.90 -8.70
C ALA A 151 -17.89 -10.67 -7.84
N LEU A 152 -16.72 -10.99 -8.40
CA LEU A 152 -15.65 -11.65 -7.65
C LEU A 152 -15.12 -10.78 -6.50
N SER A 153 -14.88 -9.49 -6.74
CA SER A 153 -14.40 -8.55 -5.71
C SER A 153 -15.44 -8.40 -4.58
N GLU A 154 -16.71 -8.28 -4.93
CA GLU A 154 -17.80 -8.23 -3.94
C GLU A 154 -17.90 -9.53 -3.13
N PHE A 155 -17.82 -10.69 -3.81
CA PHE A 155 -17.88 -12.00 -3.14
C PHE A 155 -16.69 -12.18 -2.18
N LYS A 156 -15.47 -11.83 -2.58
CA LYS A 156 -14.28 -11.88 -1.71
C LYS A 156 -14.43 -10.97 -0.48
N ARG A 157 -15.05 -9.81 -0.63
CA ARG A 157 -15.28 -8.89 0.49
C ARG A 157 -16.33 -9.43 1.46
N GLN A 158 -17.37 -10.10 0.96
CA GLN A 158 -18.41 -10.70 1.80
C GLN A 158 -17.96 -12.01 2.46
N PHE A 159 -17.09 -12.78 1.78
CA PHE A 159 -16.53 -14.04 2.25
C PHE A 159 -15.01 -13.98 2.25
N PRO A 160 -14.41 -13.13 3.09
CA PRO A 160 -12.97 -12.91 3.08
C PRO A 160 -12.22 -14.04 3.80
N PHE A 161 -11.08 -14.44 3.25
CA PHE A 161 -10.13 -15.32 3.94
C PHE A 161 -9.16 -14.52 4.79
N THR A 162 -8.90 -13.26 4.43
CA THR A 162 -7.96 -12.38 5.14
C THR A 162 -8.58 -11.00 5.39
N ILE A 163 -7.95 -10.24 6.28
CA ILE A 163 -8.35 -8.85 6.61
C ILE A 163 -8.25 -7.96 5.36
N GLU A 164 -7.22 -8.18 4.54
CA GLU A 164 -6.99 -7.41 3.32
C GLU A 164 -8.11 -7.64 2.31
N GLU A 165 -8.59 -8.88 2.20
CA GLU A 165 -9.76 -9.19 1.35
C GLU A 165 -11.02 -8.51 1.85
N ALA A 166 -11.24 -8.47 3.17
CA ALA A 166 -12.40 -7.81 3.76
C ALA A 166 -12.45 -6.31 3.45
N PHE A 167 -11.30 -5.63 3.46
CA PHE A 167 -11.20 -4.19 3.26
C PHE A 167 -10.69 -3.79 1.86
N ARG A 168 -10.95 -4.62 0.85
CA ARG A 168 -10.63 -4.32 -0.56
C ARG A 168 -11.30 -3.04 -1.04
N ASN A 169 -10.57 -2.29 -1.86
CA ASN A 169 -11.15 -1.19 -2.62
C ASN A 169 -12.07 -1.72 -3.73
N ASP A 170 -13.06 -0.91 -4.11
CA ASP A 170 -13.92 -1.23 -5.23
C ASP A 170 -13.16 -1.00 -6.55
N THR A 171 -13.25 -1.97 -7.47
CA THR A 171 -12.61 -1.89 -8.78
C THR A 171 -13.23 -0.83 -9.70
N GLN A 172 -14.47 -0.42 -9.45
CA GLN A 172 -15.20 0.50 -10.33
C GLN A 172 -14.65 1.94 -10.35
N SER A 173 -13.92 2.36 -9.31
CA SER A 173 -13.37 3.71 -9.21
C SER A 173 -11.86 3.79 -9.45
N CYS A 174 -11.21 2.68 -9.71
CA CYS A 174 -9.76 2.61 -9.95
C CYS A 174 -9.48 2.49 -11.45
N ILE A 175 -8.55 3.32 -11.95
CA ILE A 175 -8.07 3.26 -13.34
C ILE A 175 -7.28 1.97 -13.59
N PHE A 176 -6.67 1.42 -12.55
CA PHE A 176 -5.87 0.20 -12.62
C PHE A 176 -6.73 -1.04 -12.37
N ASP A 177 -6.32 -2.16 -12.96
CA ASP A 177 -6.90 -3.47 -12.66
C ASP A 177 -6.52 -3.92 -11.25
N VAL A 178 -7.37 -3.56 -10.30
CA VAL A 178 -7.14 -3.82 -8.87
C VAL A 178 -7.03 -5.32 -8.59
N GLU A 179 -7.71 -6.17 -9.36
CA GLU A 179 -7.63 -7.62 -9.19
C GLU A 179 -6.22 -8.14 -9.53
N LYS A 180 -5.63 -7.66 -10.62
CA LYS A 180 -4.23 -8.00 -10.96
C LYS A 180 -3.24 -7.49 -9.92
N ILE A 181 -3.50 -6.30 -9.35
CA ILE A 181 -2.66 -5.77 -8.25
C ILE A 181 -2.72 -6.71 -7.05
N TYR A 182 -3.92 -7.14 -6.62
CA TYR A 182 -4.05 -8.07 -5.50
C TYR A 182 -3.44 -9.44 -5.81
N GLN A 183 -3.62 -9.97 -7.02
CA GLN A 183 -2.96 -11.22 -7.43
C GLN A 183 -1.42 -11.11 -7.36
N GLN A 184 -0.87 -9.96 -7.77
CA GLN A 184 0.57 -9.73 -7.67
C GLN A 184 1.02 -9.58 -6.21
N MET A 185 0.24 -8.93 -5.36
CA MET A 185 0.54 -8.84 -3.92
C MET A 185 0.53 -10.22 -3.27
N ASP A 186 -0.49 -11.03 -3.53
CA ASP A 186 -0.61 -12.41 -3.03
C ASP A 186 0.57 -13.26 -3.53
N TYR A 187 0.94 -13.13 -4.82
CA TYR A 187 2.11 -13.80 -5.40
C TYR A 187 3.41 -13.40 -4.69
N ASN A 188 3.62 -12.11 -4.44
CA ASN A 188 4.81 -11.61 -3.76
C ASN A 188 4.89 -12.08 -2.31
N GLU A 189 3.76 -12.22 -1.63
CA GLU A 189 3.71 -12.72 -0.25
C GLU A 189 4.12 -14.19 -0.17
N VAL A 190 3.67 -15.01 -1.13
CA VAL A 190 4.00 -16.44 -1.20
C VAL A 190 5.42 -16.65 -1.68
N ASN A 191 5.87 -15.91 -2.69
CA ASN A 191 7.15 -16.11 -3.38
C ASN A 191 8.24 -15.15 -2.89
N LYS A 192 8.18 -14.65 -1.68
CA LYS A 192 9.08 -13.66 -1.06
C LYS A 192 10.42 -13.50 -1.77
N VAL A 193 10.53 -12.47 -2.61
CA VAL A 193 11.82 -12.10 -3.22
C VAL A 193 12.77 -11.71 -2.09
N ALA A 194 13.95 -12.30 -2.06
CA ALA A 194 14.96 -11.96 -1.06
C ALA A 194 15.44 -10.53 -1.30
N THR A 195 15.20 -9.65 -0.32
CA THR A 195 15.66 -8.27 -0.35
C THR A 195 16.74 -8.04 0.71
N THR A 196 17.58 -7.06 0.45
CA THR A 196 18.64 -6.65 1.39
C THR A 196 18.54 -5.15 1.62
N ARG A 197 18.51 -4.74 2.90
CA ARG A 197 18.57 -3.32 3.28
C ARG A 197 20.00 -2.84 3.38
N GLY A 198 20.21 -1.56 3.00
CA GLY A 198 21.54 -0.96 3.03
C GLY A 198 21.56 0.49 2.57
N GLU A 199 22.77 0.94 2.24
CA GLU A 199 23.04 2.32 1.82
C GLU A 199 23.96 2.32 0.60
N PHE A 200 23.70 3.26 -0.33
CA PHE A 200 24.67 3.64 -1.35
C PHE A 200 25.58 4.72 -0.80
N ILE A 201 26.87 4.43 -0.74
CA ILE A 201 27.86 5.38 -0.22
C ILE A 201 28.99 5.61 -1.23
N TRP A 202 29.54 6.83 -1.22
CA TRP A 202 30.76 7.11 -1.95
C TRP A 202 31.93 6.36 -1.31
N LYS A 203 32.69 5.61 -2.11
CA LYS A 203 33.85 4.83 -1.65
C LYS A 203 34.84 5.71 -0.92
N GLY A 204 35.21 5.30 0.27
CA GLY A 204 36.11 6.07 1.14
C GLY A 204 35.57 7.42 1.61
N GLY A 205 34.26 7.69 1.45
CA GLY A 205 33.65 8.98 1.79
C GLY A 205 34.03 10.12 0.81
N VAL A 206 34.73 9.82 -0.26
CA VAL A 206 35.15 10.80 -1.26
C VAL A 206 34.04 11.02 -2.26
N ARG A 207 33.51 12.24 -2.29
CA ARG A 207 32.42 12.64 -3.17
C ARG A 207 32.83 12.45 -4.65
N ASP A 208 31.92 11.91 -5.45
CA ASP A 208 32.10 11.61 -6.88
C ASP A 208 33.12 10.47 -7.17
N ALA A 209 33.51 9.73 -6.16
CA ALA A 209 34.19 8.46 -6.36
C ALA A 209 33.22 7.37 -6.80
N GLU A 210 33.68 6.13 -6.86
CA GLU A 210 32.84 4.96 -7.07
C GLU A 210 31.79 4.85 -5.95
N VAL A 211 30.53 4.51 -6.29
CA VAL A 211 29.50 4.21 -5.33
C VAL A 211 29.52 2.71 -4.98
N ILE A 212 29.52 2.41 -3.71
CA ILE A 212 29.44 1.03 -3.22
C ILE A 212 28.16 0.82 -2.46
N TRP A 213 27.61 -0.40 -2.59
CA TRP A 213 26.51 -0.87 -1.76
C TRP A 213 27.05 -1.41 -0.44
N VAL A 214 26.50 -0.93 0.66
CA VAL A 214 26.85 -1.39 2.01
C VAL A 214 25.59 -1.91 2.70
N PRO A 215 25.47 -3.24 2.87
CA PRO A 215 24.36 -3.81 3.61
C PRO A 215 24.31 -3.29 5.04
N HIS A 216 23.14 -2.81 5.45
CA HIS A 216 22.91 -2.28 6.78
C HIS A 216 21.46 -2.48 7.21
N ARG A 217 21.21 -3.13 8.33
CA ARG A 217 19.88 -3.51 8.80
C ARG A 217 18.89 -2.34 8.93
N LYS A 218 19.37 -1.13 9.19
CA LYS A 218 18.59 0.11 9.28
C LYS A 218 18.80 1.01 8.06
N GLY A 219 19.28 0.45 6.96
CA GLY A 219 19.49 1.19 5.71
C GLY A 219 18.19 1.76 5.15
N LYS A 220 18.31 2.85 4.41
CA LYS A 220 17.18 3.55 3.79
C LYS A 220 16.70 2.88 2.49
N TRP A 221 17.57 2.11 1.88
CA TRP A 221 17.33 1.43 0.62
C TRP A 221 17.00 -0.03 0.86
N GLU A 222 16.15 -0.57 0.03
CA GLU A 222 15.87 -1.99 -0.07
C GLU A 222 16.10 -2.44 -1.53
N ILE A 223 16.98 -3.44 -1.73
CA ILE A 223 17.33 -3.94 -3.05
C ILE A 223 17.08 -5.45 -3.15
N SER A 224 16.61 -5.91 -4.30
CA SER A 224 16.45 -7.32 -4.65
C SER A 224 17.49 -7.79 -5.65
N TRP A 225 18.14 -6.88 -6.36
CA TRP A 225 19.11 -7.20 -7.40
C TRP A 225 20.18 -6.10 -7.53
N VAL A 226 21.37 -6.47 -7.92
CA VAL A 226 22.47 -5.56 -8.23
C VAL A 226 23.04 -5.87 -9.62
N PRO A 227 23.47 -4.86 -10.39
CA PRO A 227 24.16 -5.08 -11.66
C PRO A 227 25.47 -5.85 -11.45
N GLU A 228 25.95 -6.52 -12.49
CA GLU A 228 27.28 -7.10 -12.50
C GLU A 228 28.35 -6.03 -12.22
N PRO A 229 29.49 -6.37 -11.59
CA PRO A 229 30.51 -5.38 -11.21
C PRO A 229 30.97 -4.49 -12.35
N GLU A 230 31.01 -5.00 -13.57
CA GLU A 230 31.40 -4.28 -14.79
C GLU A 230 30.33 -3.31 -15.29
N ASP A 231 29.08 -3.47 -14.86
CA ASP A 231 27.94 -2.61 -15.18
C ASP A 231 27.63 -1.60 -14.10
N GLN A 232 28.27 -1.72 -12.93
CA GLN A 232 28.16 -0.75 -11.86
C GLN A 232 29.04 0.49 -12.12
N ASN A 233 28.55 1.66 -11.69
CA ASN A 233 29.32 2.91 -11.75
C ASN A 233 29.83 3.31 -13.16
N VAL A 234 29.17 2.89 -14.21
CA VAL A 234 29.58 3.26 -15.57
C VAL A 234 29.13 4.68 -15.87
N VAL A 235 30.03 5.64 -15.65
CA VAL A 235 29.80 7.07 -15.80
C VAL A 235 30.56 7.60 -17.00
N GLY A 236 29.82 8.15 -17.98
CA GLY A 236 30.42 8.97 -19.05
C GLY A 236 30.62 10.40 -18.56
N SER A 237 31.62 11.09 -19.07
CA SER A 237 31.86 12.51 -18.79
C SER A 237 32.24 13.28 -20.05
N ARG A 238 31.58 14.43 -20.24
CA ARG A 238 31.90 15.35 -21.34
C ARG A 238 31.65 16.80 -20.88
N PHE A 239 32.64 17.67 -21.05
CA PHE A 239 32.56 19.09 -20.66
C PHE A 239 32.06 19.29 -19.20
N ASN A 240 32.64 18.58 -18.24
CA ASN A 240 32.25 18.57 -16.83
C ASN A 240 30.81 18.12 -16.55
N LYS A 241 30.11 17.58 -17.53
CA LYS A 241 28.78 16.96 -17.34
C LYS A 241 28.95 15.46 -17.30
N LYS A 242 28.32 14.85 -16.30
CA LYS A 242 28.30 13.39 -16.13
C LYS A 242 26.97 12.84 -16.66
N PHE A 243 27.02 11.67 -17.29
CA PHE A 243 25.87 10.98 -17.85
C PHE A 243 26.03 9.47 -17.66
N PRO A 244 24.93 8.69 -17.67
CA PRO A 244 25.02 7.24 -17.61
C PRO A 244 25.82 6.71 -18.80
N GLY A 245 26.89 5.97 -18.54
CA GLY A 245 27.77 5.45 -19.60
C GLY A 245 27.15 4.31 -20.40
N ARG A 246 26.24 3.56 -19.80
CA ARG A 246 25.38 2.56 -20.45
C ARG A 246 23.95 2.87 -20.05
N SER A 247 23.18 3.41 -20.96
CA SER A 247 21.75 3.66 -20.73
C SER A 247 20.93 2.64 -21.51
N GLY A 248 19.97 2.02 -20.88
CA GLY A 248 19.02 1.22 -21.63
C GLY A 248 18.14 0.31 -20.77
N ASN A 249 18.71 -0.53 -19.95
CA ASN A 249 17.96 -1.58 -19.29
C ASN A 249 17.34 -1.17 -17.95
N LEU A 250 17.82 -0.10 -17.34
CA LEU A 250 17.35 0.39 -16.06
C LEU A 250 16.79 1.80 -16.16
N VAL A 251 15.77 2.10 -15.39
CA VAL A 251 15.21 3.44 -15.27
C VAL A 251 14.73 3.64 -13.83
N ALA A 252 14.85 4.85 -13.31
CA ALA A 252 14.34 5.20 -12.00
C ALA A 252 13.17 6.18 -12.10
N GLY A 253 12.20 6.03 -11.20
CA GLY A 253 11.13 6.98 -10.94
C GLY A 253 11.29 7.58 -9.55
N CYS A 254 10.93 8.85 -9.35
CA CYS A 254 11.10 9.54 -8.09
C CYS A 254 10.00 10.57 -7.83
N ASP A 255 9.41 10.48 -6.65
CA ASP A 255 8.55 11.50 -6.05
C ASP A 255 9.33 12.21 -4.93
N PRO A 256 9.85 13.43 -5.17
CA PRO A 256 10.70 14.14 -4.21
C PRO A 256 9.89 15.04 -3.26
N TYR A 257 10.54 15.51 -2.18
CA TYR A 257 10.09 16.61 -1.36
C TYR A 257 11.14 17.74 -1.34
N ASP A 258 10.70 18.99 -1.16
CA ASP A 258 11.59 20.17 -1.17
C ASP A 258 11.73 20.84 0.20
N HIS A 259 10.79 20.60 1.13
CA HIS A 259 10.78 21.30 2.42
C HIS A 259 11.14 20.37 3.56
N ASP A 260 12.05 20.80 4.41
CA ASP A 260 12.50 20.06 5.59
C ASP A 260 11.38 19.95 6.64
N THR A 261 10.47 20.94 6.69
CA THR A 261 9.34 20.98 7.62
C THR A 261 8.03 21.17 6.87
N THR A 262 6.95 20.55 7.36
CA THR A 262 5.58 20.74 6.87
C THR A 262 4.79 21.60 7.87
N THR A 263 3.90 22.44 7.35
CA THR A 263 3.09 23.36 8.18
C THR A 263 1.95 22.65 8.94
N ASP A 264 1.55 21.48 8.48
CA ASP A 264 0.42 20.71 9.02
C ASP A 264 0.84 19.51 9.90
N GLY A 265 2.14 19.33 10.13
CA GLY A 265 2.67 18.21 10.91
C GLY A 265 2.56 16.84 10.22
N ARG A 266 1.90 16.73 9.06
CA ARG A 266 1.85 15.52 8.25
C ARG A 266 3.06 15.50 7.34
N ARG A 267 3.96 14.55 7.55
CA ARG A 267 5.18 14.37 6.75
C ARG A 267 4.94 13.28 5.71
N SER A 268 4.98 13.66 4.43
CA SER A 268 5.07 12.67 3.35
C SER A 268 6.53 12.28 3.15
N ASP A 269 6.82 11.01 3.03
CA ASP A 269 8.15 10.51 2.68
C ASP A 269 8.42 10.76 1.20
N ALA A 270 9.70 10.85 0.83
CA ALA A 270 10.09 10.72 -0.57
C ALA A 270 10.09 9.26 -0.98
N ALA A 271 9.77 8.99 -2.22
CA ALA A 271 9.82 7.65 -2.79
C ALA A 271 10.65 7.63 -4.07
N ALA A 272 11.41 6.56 -4.26
CA ALA A 272 12.09 6.28 -5.52
C ALA A 272 12.21 4.77 -5.75
N HIS A 273 12.07 4.38 -7.01
CA HIS A 273 12.16 2.98 -7.41
C HIS A 273 13.02 2.86 -8.66
N VAL A 274 13.81 1.80 -8.74
CA VAL A 274 14.54 1.42 -9.97
C VAL A 274 13.83 0.23 -10.59
N PHE A 275 13.50 0.35 -11.86
CA PHE A 275 12.84 -0.67 -12.65
C PHE A 275 13.81 -1.21 -13.70
N HIS A 276 13.93 -2.54 -13.74
CA HIS A 276 14.65 -3.24 -14.79
C HIS A 276 13.70 -3.53 -15.96
N LYS A 277 13.99 -2.92 -17.09
CA LYS A 277 13.20 -3.10 -18.32
C LYS A 277 13.37 -4.52 -18.85
N PHE A 278 12.59 -4.86 -19.89
CA PHE A 278 12.70 -6.15 -20.54
C PHE A 278 14.14 -6.44 -21.01
N SER A 279 14.65 -7.58 -20.60
CA SER A 279 15.97 -8.10 -21.01
C SER A 279 15.91 -9.62 -21.08
N MET A 280 16.42 -10.21 -22.17
CA MET A 280 16.50 -11.65 -22.30
C MET A 280 17.68 -12.27 -21.53
N SER A 281 18.60 -11.45 -21.06
CA SER A 281 19.83 -11.88 -20.39
C SER A 281 19.84 -11.67 -18.88
N SER A 282 18.74 -11.12 -18.31
CA SER A 282 18.66 -10.83 -16.89
C SER A 282 17.47 -11.53 -16.25
N ASP A 283 17.69 -12.14 -15.11
CA ASP A 283 16.67 -12.74 -14.23
C ASP A 283 15.80 -11.69 -13.51
N ALA A 284 16.29 -10.44 -13.44
CA ALA A 284 15.55 -9.29 -12.91
C ALA A 284 14.69 -8.57 -13.97
N SER A 285 14.54 -9.13 -15.18
CA SER A 285 13.77 -8.54 -16.27
C SER A 285 12.32 -8.23 -15.85
N MET A 286 11.85 -7.02 -16.16
CA MET A 286 10.50 -6.51 -15.84
C MET A 286 10.19 -6.47 -14.34
N GLN A 287 11.19 -6.18 -13.50
CA GLN A 287 11.03 -6.11 -12.04
C GLN A 287 11.50 -4.77 -11.47
N PHE A 288 10.90 -4.38 -10.34
CA PHE A 288 11.47 -3.36 -9.48
C PHE A 288 12.61 -3.97 -8.67
N VAL A 289 13.78 -3.41 -8.78
CA VAL A 289 15.02 -3.98 -8.20
C VAL A 289 15.57 -3.18 -7.03
N CYS A 290 15.07 -1.96 -6.83
CA CYS A 290 15.53 -1.08 -5.76
C CYS A 290 14.39 -0.16 -5.33
N GLU A 291 14.22 0.01 -4.03
CA GLU A 291 13.22 0.87 -3.41
C GLU A 291 13.85 1.79 -2.37
N TYR A 292 13.34 3.03 -2.33
CA TYR A 292 13.59 4.01 -1.29
C TYR A 292 12.27 4.62 -0.84
N ILE A 293 11.95 4.49 0.45
CA ILE A 293 10.83 5.19 1.09
C ILE A 293 11.35 5.76 2.39
N ASN A 294 11.67 7.06 2.41
CA ASN A 294 12.24 7.70 3.58
C ASN A 294 12.18 9.22 3.50
N ARG A 295 12.29 9.87 4.64
CA ARG A 295 12.40 11.33 4.75
C ARG A 295 13.56 11.72 5.65
N PRO A 296 14.77 11.91 5.10
CA PRO A 296 15.89 12.44 5.86
C PRO A 296 15.62 13.87 6.35
N PRO A 297 16.31 14.34 7.39
CA PRO A 297 16.10 15.65 8.00
C PRO A 297 16.28 16.84 7.04
N LYS A 298 17.08 16.66 5.99
CA LYS A 298 17.32 17.65 4.94
C LYS A 298 17.09 17.03 3.58
N ALA A 299 16.38 17.76 2.72
CA ALA A 299 16.08 17.34 1.35
C ALA A 299 17.34 17.08 0.52
N GLU A 300 18.40 17.84 0.74
CA GLU A 300 19.69 17.67 0.06
C GLU A 300 20.35 16.30 0.29
N ILE A 301 20.12 15.68 1.46
CA ILE A 301 20.58 14.30 1.74
C ILE A 301 19.89 13.33 0.81
N PHE A 302 18.58 13.48 0.65
CA PHE A 302 17.81 12.67 -0.27
C PHE A 302 18.26 12.87 -1.73
N TYR A 303 18.47 14.12 -2.16
CA TYR A 303 18.93 14.39 -3.53
C TYR A 303 20.29 13.75 -3.82
N GLU A 304 21.21 13.78 -2.86
CA GLU A 304 22.50 13.13 -2.98
C GLU A 304 22.38 11.59 -2.99
N ASP A 305 21.44 11.04 -2.24
CA ASP A 305 21.14 9.60 -2.27
C ASP A 305 20.61 9.17 -3.65
N MET A 306 19.79 10.00 -4.31
CA MET A 306 19.33 9.76 -5.68
C MET A 306 20.48 9.76 -6.68
N ILE A 307 21.44 10.70 -6.56
CA ILE A 307 22.64 10.71 -7.41
C ILE A 307 23.44 9.41 -7.25
N LYS A 308 23.69 8.99 -6.02
CA LYS A 308 24.43 7.74 -5.75
C LYS A 308 23.74 6.53 -6.36
N MET A 309 22.44 6.41 -6.18
CA MET A 309 21.64 5.33 -6.77
C MET A 309 21.75 5.35 -8.31
N CYS A 310 21.56 6.51 -8.94
CA CYS A 310 21.66 6.65 -10.39
C CYS A 310 23.05 6.28 -10.92
N VAL A 311 24.11 6.66 -10.18
CA VAL A 311 25.49 6.32 -10.55
C VAL A 311 25.73 4.82 -10.42
N PHE A 312 25.29 4.20 -9.31
CA PHE A 312 25.48 2.78 -9.07
C PHE A 312 24.81 1.91 -10.13
N TYR A 313 23.55 2.21 -10.45
CA TYR A 313 22.77 1.47 -11.44
C TYR A 313 23.02 1.93 -12.89
N GLY A 314 23.75 3.03 -13.12
CA GLY A 314 23.99 3.57 -14.45
C GLY A 314 22.70 3.99 -15.17
N CYS A 315 21.66 4.44 -14.45
CA CYS A 315 20.34 4.73 -14.99
C CYS A 315 19.96 6.21 -14.90
N GLN A 316 19.07 6.63 -15.81
CA GLN A 316 18.41 7.93 -15.70
C GLN A 316 17.21 7.86 -14.74
N ILE A 317 16.85 9.01 -14.18
CA ILE A 317 15.75 9.17 -13.24
C ILE A 317 14.69 10.13 -13.77
N LEU A 318 13.44 9.68 -13.81
CA LEU A 318 12.28 10.51 -14.06
C LEU A 318 11.77 11.07 -12.72
N VAL A 319 11.83 12.38 -12.58
CA VAL A 319 11.48 13.07 -11.33
C VAL A 319 10.16 13.82 -11.49
N GLU A 320 9.31 13.80 -10.49
CA GLU A 320 8.20 14.72 -10.42
C GLU A 320 8.72 16.16 -10.25
N ASN A 321 8.51 17.00 -11.27
CA ASN A 321 9.18 18.30 -11.37
C ASN A 321 8.39 19.46 -10.72
N ASN A 322 7.32 19.19 -10.00
CA ASN A 322 6.66 20.17 -9.12
C ASN A 322 7.61 20.63 -8.00
N LYS A 323 8.65 19.84 -7.72
CA LYS A 323 9.71 20.11 -6.75
C LYS A 323 11.02 20.41 -7.47
N VAL A 324 11.42 21.67 -7.48
CA VAL A 324 12.55 22.16 -8.27
C VAL A 324 13.90 21.90 -7.62
N GLY A 325 13.93 21.66 -6.31
CA GLY A 325 15.16 21.51 -5.52
C GLY A 325 16.05 20.38 -6.02
N ILE A 326 15.48 19.21 -6.30
CA ILE A 326 16.24 18.06 -6.80
C ILE A 326 16.87 18.33 -8.18
N LEU A 327 16.14 19.01 -9.09
CA LEU A 327 16.66 19.33 -10.43
C LEU A 327 17.87 20.25 -10.33
N LYS A 328 17.78 21.30 -9.49
CA LYS A 328 18.91 22.21 -9.23
C LYS A 328 20.09 21.51 -8.56
N HIS A 329 19.82 20.58 -7.66
CA HIS A 329 20.88 19.81 -7.02
C HIS A 329 21.65 18.97 -8.03
N PHE A 330 20.96 18.22 -8.91
CA PHE A 330 21.58 17.45 -9.98
C PHE A 330 22.40 18.34 -10.90
N GLU A 331 21.87 19.52 -11.28
CA GLU A 331 22.59 20.50 -12.12
C GLU A 331 23.86 20.99 -11.44
N ASN A 332 23.78 21.48 -10.21
CA ASN A 332 24.90 21.99 -9.43
C ASN A 332 26.00 20.93 -9.17
N ARG A 333 25.58 19.65 -9.12
CA ARG A 333 26.48 18.52 -8.94
C ARG A 333 27.07 18.00 -10.25
N GLY A 334 26.67 18.56 -11.41
CA GLY A 334 27.13 18.13 -12.74
C GLY A 334 26.47 16.83 -13.24
N TYR A 335 25.36 16.40 -12.65
CA TYR A 335 24.62 15.18 -12.98
C TYR A 335 23.32 15.47 -13.74
N TYR A 336 23.17 16.63 -14.35
CA TYR A 336 21.94 17.04 -15.04
C TYR A 336 21.48 16.05 -16.11
N GLU A 337 22.41 15.39 -16.80
CA GLU A 337 22.11 14.42 -17.85
C GLU A 337 21.59 13.06 -17.32
N TYR A 338 21.62 12.83 -16.00
CA TYR A 338 20.95 11.73 -15.36
C TYR A 338 19.44 11.96 -15.21
N LEU A 339 18.98 13.21 -15.29
CA LEU A 339 17.56 13.51 -15.30
C LEU A 339 16.95 13.16 -16.66
N MET A 340 15.82 12.47 -16.66
CA MET A 340 15.07 12.19 -17.88
C MET A 340 14.36 13.44 -18.38
N ASP A 341 14.26 13.58 -19.69
CA ASP A 341 13.38 14.54 -20.32
C ASP A 341 11.92 14.09 -20.10
N ARG A 342 11.01 15.06 -20.13
CA ARG A 342 9.57 14.78 -20.05
C ARG A 342 9.16 13.84 -21.18
N PRO A 343 8.50 12.69 -20.88
CA PRO A 343 8.04 11.76 -21.91
C PRO A 343 7.06 12.43 -22.89
N GLU A 344 7.24 12.20 -24.19
CA GLU A 344 6.46 12.85 -25.25
C GLU A 344 4.95 12.62 -25.13
N MET A 345 4.53 11.41 -24.69
CA MET A 345 3.13 11.06 -24.46
C MET A 345 2.43 11.94 -23.40
N THR A 346 3.18 12.59 -22.54
CA THR A 346 2.64 13.47 -21.49
C THR A 346 2.57 14.92 -21.91
N HIS A 347 3.02 15.27 -23.14
CA HIS A 347 2.93 16.62 -23.64
C HIS A 347 1.51 16.95 -24.11
N THR A 348 0.96 18.04 -23.61
CA THR A 348 -0.25 18.64 -24.16
C THR A 348 0.07 19.35 -25.49
N GLU A 349 -0.93 19.60 -26.33
CA GLU A 349 -0.74 20.34 -27.59
C GLU A 349 -0.08 21.71 -27.38
N TRP A 350 -0.36 22.36 -26.26
CA TRP A 350 0.24 23.63 -25.89
C TRP A 350 1.73 23.55 -25.53
N SER A 351 2.20 22.37 -25.07
CA SER A 351 3.60 22.13 -24.71
C SER A 351 4.42 21.53 -25.86
N LYS A 352 3.79 21.08 -26.96
CA LYS A 352 4.47 20.59 -28.15
C LYS A 352 5.29 21.73 -28.78
N GLY A 353 6.60 21.50 -28.98
CA GLY A 353 7.53 22.47 -29.56
C GLY A 353 8.21 23.42 -28.57
N LYS A 354 7.91 23.34 -27.27
CA LYS A 354 8.68 24.03 -26.21
C LYS A 354 9.96 23.27 -25.89
N GLN A 355 10.96 24.01 -25.37
CA GLN A 355 12.24 23.47 -24.94
C GLN A 355 12.02 22.20 -24.05
N LYS A 356 12.80 21.16 -24.27
CA LYS A 356 12.77 19.93 -23.47
C LYS A 356 12.95 20.28 -22.00
N THR A 357 11.97 19.91 -21.18
CA THR A 357 12.02 20.09 -19.73
C THR A 357 12.35 18.76 -19.07
N LYS A 358 13.14 18.81 -18.00
CA LYS A 358 13.45 17.63 -17.21
C LYS A 358 12.27 17.31 -16.27
N GLY A 359 12.02 16.02 -16.08
CA GLY A 359 11.00 15.51 -15.20
C GLY A 359 9.57 15.60 -15.75
N ILE A 360 8.61 15.20 -14.94
CA ILE A 360 7.19 15.16 -15.27
C ILE A 360 6.38 15.95 -14.24
N PRO A 361 5.40 16.78 -14.61
CA PRO A 361 4.54 17.42 -13.63
C PRO A 361 3.63 16.39 -12.95
N GLY A 362 3.60 16.38 -11.63
CA GLY A 362 2.77 15.47 -10.83
C GLY A 362 1.31 15.90 -10.71
N SER A 363 0.96 17.08 -11.21
CA SER A 363 -0.41 17.60 -11.17
C SER A 363 -0.88 17.99 -12.57
N GLY A 364 -2.08 17.54 -12.90
CA GLY A 364 -2.77 17.85 -14.16
C GLY A 364 -3.46 16.61 -14.72
N ALA A 365 -4.79 16.69 -14.86
CA ALA A 365 -5.61 15.55 -15.30
C ALA A 365 -5.09 14.90 -16.60
N ALA A 366 -4.60 15.69 -17.56
CA ALA A 366 -4.06 15.17 -18.81
C ALA A 366 -2.79 14.34 -18.61
N VAL A 367 -1.91 14.71 -17.68
CA VAL A 367 -0.68 13.97 -17.39
C VAL A 367 -1.00 12.67 -16.65
N ILE A 368 -1.89 12.75 -15.66
CA ILE A 368 -2.33 11.58 -14.89
C ILE A 368 -3.02 10.58 -15.81
N ASN A 369 -3.90 11.03 -16.70
CA ASN A 369 -4.57 10.16 -17.66
C ASN A 369 -3.58 9.50 -18.64
N ALA A 370 -2.61 10.25 -19.18
CA ALA A 370 -1.60 9.70 -20.07
C ALA A 370 -0.69 8.66 -19.37
N GLN A 371 -0.38 8.87 -18.09
CA GLN A 371 0.35 7.88 -17.29
C GLN A 371 -0.50 6.62 -17.04
N ALA A 372 -1.78 6.80 -16.72
CA ALA A 372 -2.70 5.70 -16.50
C ALA A 372 -2.91 4.86 -17.76
N GLU A 373 -3.10 5.50 -18.92
CA GLU A 373 -3.18 4.83 -20.22
C GLU A 373 -1.92 4.03 -20.54
N ALA A 374 -0.73 4.60 -20.25
CA ALA A 374 0.54 3.91 -20.48
C ALA A 374 0.76 2.68 -19.58
N ILE A 375 0.12 2.63 -18.42
CA ILE A 375 0.22 1.48 -17.52
C ILE A 375 -0.83 0.41 -17.87
N ALA A 376 -1.97 0.83 -18.45
CA ALA A 376 -3.07 -0.06 -18.82
C ALA A 376 -2.83 -0.81 -20.15
N THR A 377 -1.91 -0.35 -20.99
CA THR A 377 -1.49 -0.99 -22.24
C THR A 377 -0.32 -1.94 -22.04
#